data_c3fed02e9addde3997a8ac634f6899c9
#
_entry.id   c3fed02e9addde3997a8ac634f6899c9
#
_cell.length_a   1.000
_cell.length_b   1.000
_cell.length_c   1.000
_cell.angle_alpha   90.00
_cell.angle_beta   90.00
_cell.angle_gamma   90.00
#
_symmetry.space_group_name_H-M   'P 1'
#
loop_
_entity.id
_entity.type
_entity.pdbx_description
1 polymer ?
#
loop_
_entity_poly.entity_id
_entity_poly.type
_entity_poly.pdbx_seq_one_letter_code
_entity_poly.pdbx_strand_id
1 'polypeptide(L)'
;MNLLEQKMLNVLKSLRDDYGVMGIKAEFEAEGTRIDELMRLIEIVRKLNLKLGIKIGGCEAMKDLMECKQFGTEYIIAPMVETDYALKKFIEAKNKIFDNEERKVTDFLVNIETKTTTDNLEKIVQMNNSYEKDDRINGWVFGRVDYTMSYGLNRDDINTSDQITNSVISVSKEAKKNNLDLVVGGAVSIDAVEILKKIQKIHLDRFETRKVIFSSDALSIKNLEKGMLEAINFELLWLKNKKNYYGSIFKEDDKRIKMLSDRWEVKV
;
A
#
# COMPACT_ATOMS: atom_id res chain seq x y z
N MET A 1 11.96 20.61 -4.59
CA MET A 1 11.20 19.79 -5.57
C MET A 1 11.69 20.06 -6.98
N ASN A 2 12.01 19.01 -7.73
CA ASN A 2 12.33 19.11 -9.17
C ASN A 2 11.05 19.19 -10.03
N LEU A 3 11.20 19.35 -11.37
CA LEU A 3 10.06 19.48 -12.28
C LEU A 3 9.10 18.30 -12.28
N LEU A 4 9.60 17.06 -12.13
CA LEU A 4 8.75 15.86 -12.07
C LEU A 4 7.97 15.83 -10.76
N GLU A 5 8.60 16.18 -9.64
CA GLU A 5 7.94 16.28 -8.34
C GLU A 5 6.87 17.37 -8.30
N GLN A 6 7.09 18.51 -8.97
CA GLN A 6 6.07 19.55 -9.12
C GLN A 6 4.87 19.04 -9.95
N LYS A 7 5.12 18.27 -11.03
CA LYS A 7 4.06 17.63 -11.80
C LYS A 7 3.30 16.62 -10.96
N MET A 8 4.01 15.79 -10.18
CA MET A 8 3.39 14.84 -9.24
C MET A 8 2.50 15.54 -8.22
N LEU A 9 2.97 16.66 -7.66
CA LEU A 9 2.19 17.47 -6.72
C LEU A 9 0.89 17.98 -7.36
N ASN A 10 0.95 18.49 -8.59
CA ASN A 10 -0.23 19.00 -9.30
C ASN A 10 -1.23 17.89 -9.62
N VAL A 11 -0.75 16.74 -10.11
CA VAL A 11 -1.60 15.55 -10.34
C VAL A 11 -2.26 15.11 -9.05
N LEU A 12 -1.48 15.00 -7.98
CA LEU A 12 -2.00 14.54 -6.70
C LEU A 12 -2.98 15.53 -6.05
N LYS A 13 -2.79 16.84 -6.29
CA LYS A 13 -3.74 17.87 -5.88
C LYS A 13 -5.11 17.68 -6.57
N SER A 14 -5.14 17.48 -7.88
CA SER A 14 -6.37 17.21 -8.61
C SER A 14 -7.02 15.89 -8.15
N LEU A 15 -6.21 14.85 -7.92
CA LEU A 15 -6.69 13.58 -7.40
C LEU A 15 -7.37 13.71 -6.03
N ARG A 16 -6.80 14.53 -5.14
CA ARG A 16 -7.40 14.84 -3.82
C ARG A 16 -8.69 15.63 -3.97
N ASP A 17 -8.64 16.73 -4.74
CA ASP A 17 -9.73 17.71 -4.79
C ASP A 17 -10.93 17.20 -5.58
N ASP A 18 -10.71 16.40 -6.63
CA ASP A 18 -11.75 16.02 -7.60
C ASP A 18 -12.12 14.53 -7.55
N TYR A 19 -11.25 13.65 -7.01
CA TYR A 19 -11.42 12.20 -7.15
C TYR A 19 -11.34 11.41 -5.83
N GLY A 20 -11.42 12.10 -4.69
CA GLY A 20 -11.52 11.44 -3.38
C GLY A 20 -10.25 10.67 -2.95
N VAL A 21 -9.08 11.07 -3.43
CA VAL A 21 -7.81 10.53 -2.97
C VAL A 21 -7.51 11.05 -1.57
N MET A 22 -7.17 10.14 -0.67
CA MET A 22 -6.90 10.43 0.73
C MET A 22 -5.48 10.13 1.16
N GLY A 23 -4.72 9.41 0.36
CA GLY A 23 -3.35 9.04 0.71
C GLY A 23 -2.53 8.46 -0.43
N ILE A 24 -1.26 8.26 -0.12
CA ILE A 24 -0.28 7.62 -0.98
C ILE A 24 0.33 6.43 -0.24
N LYS A 25 0.61 5.36 -0.97
CA LYS A 25 1.26 4.16 -0.45
C LYS A 25 2.68 4.00 -0.99
N ALA A 26 3.59 3.63 -0.11
CA ALA A 26 4.91 3.11 -0.43
C ALA A 26 5.08 1.69 0.12
N GLU A 27 6.04 0.94 -0.39
CA GLU A 27 6.28 -0.44 0.01
C GLU A 27 7.77 -0.66 0.30
N PHE A 28 8.10 -1.05 1.52
CA PHE A 28 9.44 -1.54 1.87
C PHE A 28 9.65 -2.98 1.40
N GLU A 29 8.57 -3.76 1.35
CA GLU A 29 8.56 -5.14 0.91
C GLU A 29 8.90 -5.28 -0.59
N ALA A 30 7.91 -5.29 -1.48
CA ALA A 30 8.07 -5.65 -2.89
C ALA A 30 8.81 -4.59 -3.73
N GLU A 31 8.72 -3.31 -3.35
CA GLU A 31 9.40 -2.23 -4.08
C GLU A 31 10.80 -1.94 -3.56
N GLY A 32 11.11 -2.39 -2.34
CA GLY A 32 12.37 -2.05 -1.68
C GLY A 32 12.58 -0.53 -1.61
N THR A 33 11.50 0.23 -1.35
CA THR A 33 11.57 1.71 -1.29
C THR A 33 12.64 2.14 -0.30
N ARG A 34 13.60 2.93 -0.74
CA ARG A 34 14.67 3.45 0.10
C ARG A 34 14.21 4.70 0.84
N ILE A 35 14.88 5.01 1.93
CA ILE A 35 14.55 6.16 2.78
C ILE A 35 14.65 7.49 2.02
N ASP A 36 15.68 7.66 1.20
CA ASP A 36 15.87 8.85 0.37
C ASP A 36 14.73 9.05 -0.66
N GLU A 37 14.25 7.96 -1.27
CA GLU A 37 13.07 7.99 -2.13
C GLU A 37 11.80 8.34 -1.34
N LEU A 38 11.62 7.72 -0.20
CA LEU A 38 10.45 7.91 0.66
C LEU A 38 10.37 9.36 1.16
N MET A 39 11.49 9.97 1.55
CA MET A 39 11.53 11.37 1.96
C MET A 39 11.00 12.32 0.87
N ARG A 40 11.29 12.05 -0.40
CA ARG A 40 10.77 12.83 -1.54
C ARG A 40 9.26 12.67 -1.68
N LEU A 41 8.76 11.46 -1.48
CA LEU A 41 7.33 11.17 -1.52
C LEU A 41 6.60 11.83 -0.34
N ILE A 42 7.17 11.76 0.87
CA ILE A 42 6.64 12.39 2.08
C ILE A 42 6.48 13.91 1.87
N GLU A 43 7.47 14.59 1.29
CA GLU A 43 7.37 16.04 1.02
C GLU A 43 6.13 16.37 0.17
N ILE A 44 5.86 15.57 -0.87
CA ILE A 44 4.71 15.77 -1.75
C ILE A 44 3.39 15.53 -1.00
N VAL A 45 3.31 14.44 -0.24
CA VAL A 45 2.14 14.01 0.52
C VAL A 45 1.76 15.06 1.57
N ARG A 46 2.75 15.51 2.37
CA ARG A 46 2.53 16.48 3.46
C ARG A 46 2.13 17.87 2.95
N LYS A 47 2.63 18.31 1.80
CA LYS A 47 2.18 19.57 1.17
C LYS A 47 0.69 19.60 0.82
N LEU A 48 0.07 18.44 0.69
CA LEU A 48 -1.34 18.30 0.34
C LEU A 48 -2.20 17.82 1.52
N ASN A 49 -1.63 17.70 2.72
CA ASN A 49 -2.32 17.14 3.89
C ASN A 49 -2.95 15.75 3.60
N LEU A 50 -2.26 14.95 2.80
CA LEU A 50 -2.65 13.58 2.51
C LEU A 50 -2.00 12.62 3.49
N LYS A 51 -2.57 11.44 3.65
CA LYS A 51 -2.05 10.38 4.50
C LYS A 51 -0.96 9.59 3.78
N LEU A 52 -0.01 9.08 4.56
CA LEU A 52 1.04 8.18 4.10
C LEU A 52 0.74 6.77 4.56
N GLY A 53 0.69 5.83 3.63
CA GLY A 53 0.64 4.40 3.89
C GLY A 53 1.98 3.74 3.58
N ILE A 54 2.42 2.81 4.42
CA ILE A 54 3.64 2.02 4.19
C ILE A 54 3.34 0.53 4.40
N LYS A 55 3.60 -0.27 3.36
CA LYS A 55 3.63 -1.73 3.47
C LYS A 55 5.03 -2.13 3.94
N ILE A 56 5.12 -2.69 5.14
CA ILE A 56 6.38 -3.10 5.78
C ILE A 56 6.86 -4.46 5.26
N GLY A 57 8.12 -4.85 5.53
CA GLY A 57 8.74 -6.05 4.98
C GLY A 57 8.29 -7.38 5.61
N GLY A 58 7.45 -7.35 6.63
CA GLY A 58 6.93 -8.56 7.30
C GLY A 58 6.26 -8.25 8.63
N CYS A 59 5.61 -9.25 9.23
CA CYS A 59 4.84 -9.06 10.46
C CYS A 59 5.69 -8.63 11.68
N GLU A 60 6.98 -8.95 11.73
CA GLU A 60 7.92 -8.53 12.77
C GLU A 60 9.03 -7.60 12.24
N ALA A 61 8.79 -6.84 11.18
CA ALA A 61 9.75 -5.91 10.61
C ALA A 61 9.99 -4.70 11.55
N MET A 62 10.66 -4.93 12.66
CA MET A 62 10.89 -3.95 13.74
C MET A 62 11.54 -2.66 13.23
N LYS A 63 12.54 -2.79 12.32
CA LYS A 63 13.20 -1.63 11.73
C LYS A 63 12.21 -0.79 10.93
N ASP A 64 11.38 -1.41 10.10
CA ASP A 64 10.40 -0.72 9.28
C ASP A 64 9.34 -0.02 10.15
N LEU A 65 8.89 -0.66 11.25
CA LEU A 65 7.97 -0.05 12.21
C LEU A 65 8.58 1.19 12.88
N MET A 66 9.88 1.15 13.25
CA MET A 66 10.59 2.31 13.80
C MET A 66 10.69 3.44 12.78
N GLU A 67 10.98 3.13 11.53
CA GLU A 67 11.02 4.10 10.43
C GLU A 67 9.63 4.69 10.17
N CYS A 68 8.58 3.86 10.13
CA CYS A 68 7.19 4.31 10.01
C CYS A 68 6.79 5.31 11.13
N LYS A 69 7.18 5.03 12.37
CA LYS A 69 6.96 5.93 13.50
C LYS A 69 7.66 7.27 13.28
N GLN A 70 8.93 7.27 12.87
CA GLN A 70 9.70 8.50 12.62
C GLN A 70 9.10 9.35 11.48
N PHE A 71 8.53 8.72 10.47
CA PHE A 71 7.89 9.42 9.34
C PHE A 71 6.47 9.89 9.63
N GLY A 72 5.91 9.52 10.78
CA GLY A 72 4.50 9.81 11.10
C GLY A 72 3.55 9.15 10.10
N THR A 73 3.79 7.87 9.81
CA THR A 73 2.96 7.08 8.87
C THR A 73 1.59 6.84 9.48
N GLU A 74 0.53 7.13 8.70
CA GLU A 74 -0.85 6.96 9.16
C GLU A 74 -1.46 5.59 8.85
N TYR A 75 -0.95 4.88 7.83
CA TYR A 75 -1.39 3.53 7.48
C TYR A 75 -0.19 2.58 7.42
N ILE A 76 -0.10 1.63 8.33
CA ILE A 76 0.97 0.62 8.34
C ILE A 76 0.37 -0.73 7.99
N ILE A 77 0.89 -1.37 6.94
CA ILE A 77 0.32 -2.60 6.38
C ILE A 77 1.36 -3.71 6.52
N ALA A 78 1.01 -4.77 7.27
CA ALA A 78 1.83 -5.97 7.37
C ALA A 78 1.44 -6.99 6.28
N PRO A 79 2.38 -7.43 5.42
CA PRO A 79 2.13 -8.44 4.40
C PRO A 79 2.10 -9.86 4.99
N MET A 80 1.54 -10.80 4.24
CA MET A 80 1.63 -12.24 4.47
C MET A 80 1.29 -12.69 5.90
N VAL A 81 0.28 -12.06 6.52
CA VAL A 81 -0.22 -12.46 7.83
C VAL A 81 -1.21 -13.61 7.65
N GLU A 82 -0.70 -14.84 7.54
CA GLU A 82 -1.46 -16.03 7.14
C GLU A 82 -2.01 -16.85 8.30
N THR A 83 -1.58 -16.57 9.52
CA THR A 83 -1.98 -17.31 10.72
C THR A 83 -2.27 -16.39 11.89
N ASP A 84 -3.01 -16.90 12.86
CA ASP A 84 -3.22 -16.24 14.16
C ASP A 84 -1.90 -15.92 14.88
N TYR A 85 -0.91 -16.83 14.79
CA TYR A 85 0.41 -16.58 15.36
C TYR A 85 1.16 -15.44 14.65
N ALA A 86 1.10 -15.35 13.32
CA ALA A 86 1.68 -14.23 12.58
C ALA A 86 1.01 -12.90 12.95
N LEU A 87 -0.32 -12.90 13.10
CA LEU A 87 -1.05 -11.72 13.60
C LEU A 87 -0.60 -11.33 15.01
N LYS A 88 -0.50 -12.30 15.93
CA LYS A 88 0.02 -12.08 17.29
C LYS A 88 1.38 -11.39 17.26
N LYS A 89 2.31 -11.87 16.43
CA LYS A 89 3.66 -11.31 16.29
C LYS A 89 3.63 -9.87 15.80
N PHE A 90 2.74 -9.54 14.84
CA PHE A 90 2.56 -8.17 14.39
C PHE A 90 1.99 -7.26 15.48
N ILE A 91 0.96 -7.70 16.19
CA ILE A 91 0.37 -6.92 17.29
C ILE A 91 1.41 -6.65 18.40
N GLU A 92 2.18 -7.67 18.80
CA GLU A 92 3.25 -7.51 19.78
C GLU A 92 4.34 -6.52 19.31
N ALA A 93 4.75 -6.62 18.04
CA ALA A 93 5.76 -5.74 17.45
C ALA A 93 5.28 -4.28 17.41
N LYS A 94 4.07 -4.03 16.89
CA LYS A 94 3.53 -2.66 16.84
C LYS A 94 3.32 -2.06 18.23
N ASN A 95 2.80 -2.83 19.19
CA ASN A 95 2.55 -2.35 20.56
C ASN A 95 3.84 -2.07 21.32
N LYS A 96 4.95 -2.71 20.96
CA LYS A 96 6.28 -2.42 21.50
C LYS A 96 6.86 -1.10 20.97
N ILE A 97 6.55 -0.72 19.72
CA ILE A 97 7.13 0.45 19.05
C ILE A 97 6.26 1.70 19.26
N PHE A 98 4.94 1.57 19.14
CA PHE A 98 3.99 2.67 19.21
C PHE A 98 3.33 2.72 20.59
N ASP A 99 3.34 3.89 21.22
CA ASP A 99 2.61 4.11 22.45
C ASP A 99 1.10 4.26 22.22
N ASN A 100 0.33 4.39 23.31
CA ASN A 100 -1.12 4.45 23.23
C ASN A 100 -1.65 5.65 22.43
N GLU A 101 -1.00 6.81 22.52
CA GLU A 101 -1.44 7.99 21.79
C GLU A 101 -1.13 7.88 20.30
N GLU A 102 0.02 7.33 19.95
CA GLU A 102 0.41 7.09 18.56
C GLU A 102 -0.50 6.05 17.88
N ARG A 103 -0.94 5.02 18.62
CA ARG A 103 -1.87 4.00 18.09
C ARG A 103 -3.27 4.52 17.81
N LYS A 104 -3.67 5.67 18.38
CA LYS A 104 -4.96 6.32 18.09
C LYS A 104 -4.97 7.08 16.76
N VAL A 105 -3.80 7.43 16.24
CA VAL A 105 -3.65 8.23 15.02
C VAL A 105 -3.01 7.46 13.87
N THR A 106 -2.62 6.21 14.11
CA THR A 106 -2.03 5.30 13.12
C THR A 106 -2.91 4.07 12.97
N ASP A 107 -3.37 3.77 11.76
CA ASP A 107 -4.10 2.55 11.44
C ASP A 107 -3.13 1.42 11.10
N PHE A 108 -3.23 0.33 11.83
CA PHE A 108 -2.46 -0.89 11.62
C PHE A 108 -3.32 -1.92 10.89
N LEU A 109 -2.90 -2.25 9.68
CA LEU A 109 -3.63 -3.11 8.76
C LEU A 109 -2.81 -4.37 8.47
N VAL A 110 -3.47 -5.45 8.11
CA VAL A 110 -2.81 -6.66 7.63
C VAL A 110 -3.36 -7.08 6.28
N ASN A 111 -2.50 -7.62 5.42
CA ASN A 111 -2.93 -8.11 4.13
C ASN A 111 -3.65 -9.46 4.26
N ILE A 112 -4.79 -9.55 3.58
CA ILE A 112 -5.49 -10.79 3.24
C ILE A 112 -5.19 -11.04 1.77
N GLU A 113 -4.14 -11.81 1.48
CA GLU A 113 -3.61 -11.92 0.11
C GLU A 113 -3.26 -13.34 -0.32
N THR A 114 -3.66 -14.36 0.48
CA THR A 114 -3.51 -15.76 0.09
C THR A 114 -4.72 -16.60 0.51
N LYS A 115 -4.89 -17.74 -0.15
CA LYS A 115 -5.87 -18.74 0.23
C LYS A 115 -5.64 -19.17 1.69
N THR A 116 -4.38 -19.37 2.10
CA THR A 116 -4.02 -19.74 3.48
C THR A 116 -4.57 -18.75 4.50
N THR A 117 -4.49 -17.45 4.21
CA THR A 117 -5.04 -16.42 5.10
C THR A 117 -6.56 -16.58 5.26
N THR A 118 -7.29 -16.81 4.17
CA THR A 118 -8.76 -16.97 4.25
C THR A 118 -9.17 -18.29 4.89
N ASP A 119 -8.40 -19.36 4.73
CA ASP A 119 -8.62 -20.62 5.41
C ASP A 119 -8.43 -20.51 6.94
N ASN A 120 -7.59 -19.58 7.40
CA ASN A 120 -7.32 -19.29 8.82
C ASN A 120 -8.07 -18.04 9.36
N LEU A 121 -8.95 -17.43 8.57
CA LEU A 121 -9.53 -16.10 8.89
C LEU A 121 -10.25 -16.09 10.25
N GLU A 122 -10.97 -17.15 10.60
CA GLU A 122 -11.65 -17.24 11.90
C GLU A 122 -10.67 -17.19 13.08
N LYS A 123 -9.55 -17.91 13.00
CA LYS A 123 -8.51 -17.90 14.03
C LYS A 123 -7.83 -16.54 14.14
N ILE A 124 -7.59 -15.89 12.99
CA ILE A 124 -7.04 -14.54 12.90
C ILE A 124 -7.98 -13.54 13.60
N VAL A 125 -9.29 -13.64 13.35
CA VAL A 125 -10.31 -12.83 14.01
C VAL A 125 -10.34 -13.06 15.51
N GLN A 126 -10.34 -14.32 15.96
CA GLN A 126 -10.32 -14.69 17.37
C GLN A 126 -9.07 -14.14 18.07
N MET A 127 -7.89 -14.24 17.44
CA MET A 127 -6.64 -13.69 17.94
C MET A 127 -6.74 -12.16 18.07
N ASN A 128 -7.23 -11.45 17.05
CA ASN A 128 -7.41 -10.00 17.12
C ASN A 128 -8.33 -9.61 18.28
N ASN A 129 -9.44 -10.31 18.43
CA ASN A 129 -10.44 -10.04 19.47
C ASN A 129 -9.99 -10.41 20.88
N SER A 130 -8.90 -11.16 21.04
CA SER A 130 -8.31 -11.48 22.36
C SER A 130 -7.53 -10.32 22.98
N TYR A 131 -7.21 -9.29 22.20
CA TYR A 131 -6.54 -8.06 22.68
C TYR A 131 -7.56 -6.98 23.07
N GLU A 132 -7.15 -6.03 23.91
CA GLU A 132 -7.92 -4.80 24.17
C GLU A 132 -8.07 -3.99 22.88
N LYS A 133 -9.12 -3.17 22.80
CA LYS A 133 -9.50 -2.49 21.56
C LYS A 133 -8.35 -1.66 20.95
N ASP A 134 -7.62 -0.92 21.78
CA ASP A 134 -6.55 -0.03 21.32
C ASP A 134 -5.26 -0.80 20.94
N ASP A 135 -5.19 -2.08 21.31
CA ASP A 135 -4.08 -2.95 20.97
C ASP A 135 -4.29 -3.75 19.67
N ARG A 136 -5.52 -3.81 19.17
CA ARG A 136 -5.90 -4.56 17.96
C ARG A 136 -5.35 -3.95 16.68
N ILE A 137 -5.48 -4.69 15.58
CA ILE A 137 -5.39 -4.10 14.25
C ILE A 137 -6.69 -3.34 13.92
N ASN A 138 -6.58 -2.35 13.03
CA ASN A 138 -7.70 -1.50 12.62
C ASN A 138 -8.45 -2.07 11.42
N GLY A 139 -7.81 -2.90 10.58
CA GLY A 139 -8.47 -3.42 9.39
C GLY A 139 -7.62 -4.35 8.55
N TRP A 140 -8.18 -4.67 7.39
CA TRP A 140 -7.60 -5.57 6.40
C TRP A 140 -7.40 -4.88 5.06
N VAL A 141 -6.31 -5.26 4.38
CA VAL A 141 -6.09 -4.94 2.97
C VAL A 141 -6.22 -6.22 2.16
N PHE A 142 -7.24 -6.34 1.34
CA PHE A 142 -7.39 -7.49 0.45
C PHE A 142 -6.54 -7.31 -0.81
N GLY A 143 -5.45 -8.05 -0.91
CA GLY A 143 -4.50 -8.04 -2.01
C GLY A 143 -4.93 -8.99 -3.14
N ARG A 144 -5.74 -8.52 -4.12
CA ARG A 144 -6.34 -9.37 -5.14
C ARG A 144 -5.34 -10.08 -6.06
N VAL A 145 -4.16 -9.49 -6.33
CA VAL A 145 -3.15 -10.10 -7.23
C VAL A 145 -2.60 -11.38 -6.61
N ASP A 146 -1.99 -11.26 -5.43
CA ASP A 146 -1.37 -12.41 -4.75
C ASP A 146 -2.42 -13.43 -4.36
N TYR A 147 -3.62 -12.97 -3.95
CA TYR A 147 -4.73 -13.86 -3.66
C TYR A 147 -5.11 -14.73 -4.87
N THR A 148 -5.25 -14.13 -6.06
CA THR A 148 -5.55 -14.84 -7.30
C THR A 148 -4.47 -15.85 -7.64
N MET A 149 -3.20 -15.43 -7.54
CA MET A 149 -2.06 -16.30 -7.81
C MET A 149 -1.96 -17.45 -6.80
N SER A 150 -2.35 -17.27 -5.54
CA SER A 150 -2.37 -18.31 -4.50
C SER A 150 -3.37 -19.45 -4.79
N TYR A 151 -4.33 -19.22 -5.69
CA TYR A 151 -5.23 -20.22 -6.25
C TYR A 151 -4.72 -20.89 -7.53
N GLY A 152 -3.50 -20.53 -7.99
CA GLY A 152 -2.96 -21.02 -9.26
C GLY A 152 -3.63 -20.39 -10.49
N LEU A 153 -4.38 -19.31 -10.31
CA LEU A 153 -5.00 -18.52 -11.38
C LEU A 153 -4.03 -17.46 -11.91
N ASN A 154 -4.34 -16.90 -13.07
CA ASN A 154 -3.52 -15.88 -13.70
C ASN A 154 -3.98 -14.46 -13.35
N ARG A 155 -3.13 -13.47 -13.62
CA ARG A 155 -3.43 -12.05 -13.37
C ARG A 155 -4.68 -11.57 -14.11
N ASP A 156 -4.97 -12.12 -15.28
CA ASP A 156 -6.15 -11.77 -16.09
C ASP A 156 -7.46 -12.24 -15.47
N ASP A 157 -7.39 -13.22 -14.55
CA ASP A 157 -8.57 -13.75 -13.86
C ASP A 157 -9.05 -12.86 -12.68
N ILE A 158 -8.27 -11.83 -12.28
CA ILE A 158 -8.56 -11.01 -11.10
C ILE A 158 -9.93 -10.33 -11.16
N ASN A 159 -10.33 -9.83 -12.34
CA ASN A 159 -11.59 -9.13 -12.54
C ASN A 159 -12.69 -10.01 -13.15
N THR A 160 -12.38 -11.23 -13.57
CA THR A 160 -13.31 -12.13 -14.29
C THR A 160 -13.72 -13.35 -13.47
N SER A 161 -12.90 -13.75 -12.48
CA SER A 161 -13.19 -14.90 -11.63
C SER A 161 -14.25 -14.57 -10.57
N ASP A 162 -15.38 -15.28 -10.63
CA ASP A 162 -16.40 -15.23 -9.59
C ASP A 162 -15.87 -15.75 -8.24
N GLN A 163 -14.95 -16.72 -8.26
CA GLN A 163 -14.33 -17.24 -7.05
C GLN A 163 -13.58 -16.14 -6.29
N ILE A 164 -12.76 -15.37 -6.99
CA ILE A 164 -12.00 -14.26 -6.39
C ILE A 164 -12.96 -13.18 -5.87
N THR A 165 -13.93 -12.78 -6.67
CA THR A 165 -14.94 -11.79 -6.28
C THR A 165 -15.72 -12.24 -5.05
N ASN A 166 -16.17 -13.49 -5.00
CA ASN A 166 -16.89 -14.05 -3.85
C ASN A 166 -16.02 -14.11 -2.59
N SER A 167 -14.73 -14.38 -2.72
CA SER A 167 -13.78 -14.35 -1.60
C SER A 167 -13.65 -12.95 -1.01
N VAL A 168 -13.51 -11.92 -1.86
CA VAL A 168 -13.48 -10.51 -1.39
C VAL A 168 -14.79 -10.15 -0.68
N ILE A 169 -15.93 -10.55 -1.23
CA ILE A 169 -17.26 -10.35 -0.63
C ILE A 169 -17.37 -11.04 0.74
N SER A 170 -16.85 -12.25 0.87
CA SER A 170 -16.84 -12.97 2.14
C SER A 170 -16.00 -12.26 3.19
N VAL A 171 -14.79 -11.84 2.83
CA VAL A 171 -13.91 -11.06 3.72
C VAL A 171 -14.53 -9.70 4.08
N SER A 172 -15.21 -9.03 3.13
CA SER A 172 -15.94 -7.79 3.37
C SER A 172 -17.04 -7.94 4.43
N LYS A 173 -17.81 -9.02 4.38
CA LYS A 173 -18.83 -9.33 5.39
C LYS A 173 -18.20 -9.55 6.77
N GLU A 174 -17.10 -10.29 6.82
CA GLU A 174 -16.43 -10.59 8.07
C GLU A 174 -15.74 -9.36 8.67
N ALA A 175 -15.15 -8.47 7.84
CA ALA A 175 -14.61 -7.18 8.27
C ALA A 175 -15.70 -6.32 8.92
N LYS A 176 -16.85 -6.17 8.25
CA LYS A 176 -18.00 -5.44 8.78
C LYS A 176 -18.48 -5.98 10.13
N LYS A 177 -18.61 -7.30 10.26
CA LYS A 177 -19.06 -7.97 11.48
C LYS A 177 -18.12 -7.70 12.67
N ASN A 178 -16.82 -7.56 12.40
CA ASN A 178 -15.79 -7.35 13.42
C ASN A 178 -15.38 -5.89 13.60
N ASN A 179 -16.07 -4.93 12.97
CA ASN A 179 -15.75 -3.50 12.96
C ASN A 179 -14.29 -3.22 12.55
N LEU A 180 -13.83 -3.91 11.52
CA LEU A 180 -12.52 -3.71 10.89
C LEU A 180 -12.69 -2.96 9.58
N ASP A 181 -11.81 -2.02 9.30
CA ASP A 181 -11.74 -1.37 8.00
C ASP A 181 -11.42 -2.40 6.91
N LEU A 182 -11.99 -2.22 5.73
CA LEU A 182 -11.62 -2.98 4.54
C LEU A 182 -11.05 -2.07 3.47
N VAL A 183 -9.86 -2.40 3.02
CA VAL A 183 -9.20 -1.81 1.85
C VAL A 183 -9.10 -2.88 0.78
N VAL A 184 -9.40 -2.55 -0.48
CA VAL A 184 -9.21 -3.47 -1.61
C VAL A 184 -8.13 -2.94 -2.54
N GLY A 185 -7.09 -3.73 -2.73
CA GLY A 185 -5.96 -3.48 -3.60
C GLY A 185 -5.72 -4.59 -4.62
N GLY A 186 -4.64 -4.45 -5.38
CA GLY A 186 -4.22 -5.43 -6.39
C GLY A 186 -4.96 -5.29 -7.71
N ALA A 187 -4.24 -4.85 -8.77
CA ALA A 187 -4.74 -4.62 -10.11
C ALA A 187 -6.03 -3.78 -10.16
N VAL A 188 -6.10 -2.75 -9.31
CA VAL A 188 -7.21 -1.80 -9.30
C VAL A 188 -7.05 -0.85 -10.48
N SER A 189 -7.92 -1.02 -11.47
CA SER A 189 -8.04 -0.24 -12.70
C SER A 189 -9.51 0.08 -12.97
N ILE A 190 -9.80 0.70 -14.08
CA ILE A 190 -11.18 0.98 -14.54
C ILE A 190 -12.04 -0.30 -14.52
N ASP A 191 -11.48 -1.42 -14.93
CA ASP A 191 -12.19 -2.72 -14.98
C ASP A 191 -12.61 -3.25 -13.59
N ALA A 192 -11.99 -2.75 -12.53
CA ALA A 192 -12.31 -3.15 -11.17
C ALA A 192 -13.50 -2.36 -10.57
N VAL A 193 -13.92 -1.24 -11.16
CA VAL A 193 -14.88 -0.30 -10.57
C VAL A 193 -16.21 -0.98 -10.24
N GLU A 194 -16.74 -1.79 -11.14
CA GLU A 194 -18.03 -2.48 -10.90
C GLU A 194 -17.94 -3.53 -9.77
N ILE A 195 -16.79 -4.20 -9.64
CA ILE A 195 -16.54 -5.13 -8.53
C ILE A 195 -16.43 -4.36 -7.22
N LEU A 196 -15.68 -3.25 -7.21
CA LEU A 196 -15.53 -2.39 -6.04
C LEU A 196 -16.88 -1.84 -5.57
N LYS A 197 -17.76 -1.41 -6.49
CA LYS A 197 -19.14 -0.99 -6.16
C LYS A 197 -19.98 -2.11 -5.54
N LYS A 198 -19.82 -3.37 -6.01
CA LYS A 198 -20.48 -4.53 -5.39
C LYS A 198 -20.00 -4.74 -3.96
N ILE A 199 -18.69 -4.62 -3.71
CA ILE A 199 -18.09 -4.76 -2.38
C ILE A 199 -18.53 -3.61 -1.47
N GLN A 200 -18.53 -2.35 -1.98
CA GLN A 200 -18.95 -1.16 -1.23
C GLN A 200 -20.38 -1.28 -0.67
N LYS A 201 -21.29 -1.91 -1.40
CA LYS A 201 -22.68 -2.16 -0.91
C LYS A 201 -22.71 -3.02 0.36
N ILE A 202 -21.63 -3.75 0.66
CA ILE A 202 -21.49 -4.59 1.84
C ILE A 202 -20.68 -3.85 2.89
N HIS A 203 -19.41 -3.62 2.60
CA HIS A 203 -18.46 -2.88 3.41
C HIS A 203 -17.15 -2.66 2.63
N LEU A 204 -16.77 -1.42 2.45
CA LEU A 204 -15.51 -1.01 1.84
C LEU A 204 -15.19 0.41 2.31
N ASP A 205 -14.06 0.62 2.93
CA ASP A 205 -13.64 1.94 3.40
C ASP A 205 -12.73 2.64 2.39
N ARG A 206 -11.82 1.87 1.80
CA ARG A 206 -10.82 2.38 0.85
C ARG A 206 -10.58 1.38 -0.27
N PHE A 207 -10.11 1.88 -1.39
CA PHE A 207 -9.48 1.06 -2.42
C PHE A 207 -8.20 1.72 -2.90
N GLU A 208 -7.28 0.93 -3.43
CA GLU A 208 -5.97 1.46 -3.77
C GLU A 208 -5.42 0.91 -5.09
N THR A 209 -4.83 1.79 -5.87
CA THR A 209 -3.88 1.42 -6.91
C THR A 209 -2.55 1.06 -6.26
N ARG A 210 -1.50 0.86 -7.04
CA ARG A 210 -0.18 0.59 -6.45
C ARG A 210 0.35 1.73 -5.57
N LYS A 211 0.03 3.00 -5.92
CA LYS A 211 0.55 4.19 -5.22
C LYS A 211 -0.51 5.05 -4.55
N VAL A 212 -1.73 5.01 -5.00
CA VAL A 212 -2.75 5.97 -4.60
C VAL A 212 -3.89 5.29 -3.85
N ILE A 213 -4.24 5.87 -2.70
CA ILE A 213 -5.32 5.39 -1.83
C ILE A 213 -6.53 6.30 -2.00
N PHE A 214 -7.65 5.71 -2.39
CA PHE A 214 -8.94 6.38 -2.57
C PHE A 214 -9.88 6.06 -1.41
N SER A 215 -10.71 7.02 -1.01
CA SER A 215 -11.91 6.74 -0.23
C SER A 215 -12.88 5.89 -1.05
N SER A 216 -13.64 5.01 -0.42
CA SER A 216 -14.71 4.26 -1.10
C SER A 216 -15.78 5.19 -1.70
N ASP A 217 -15.99 6.38 -1.14
CA ASP A 217 -16.92 7.38 -1.67
C ASP A 217 -16.57 7.84 -3.08
N ALA A 218 -15.30 7.72 -3.47
CA ALA A 218 -14.84 8.00 -4.82
C ALA A 218 -15.58 7.19 -5.89
N LEU A 219 -16.08 5.99 -5.55
CA LEU A 219 -16.85 5.15 -6.46
C LEU A 219 -18.18 5.78 -6.94
N SER A 220 -18.62 6.84 -6.24
CA SER A 220 -19.81 7.62 -6.61
C SER A 220 -19.48 8.86 -7.47
N ILE A 221 -18.19 9.15 -7.66
CA ILE A 221 -17.76 10.34 -8.42
C ILE A 221 -17.95 10.08 -9.91
N LYS A 222 -18.59 11.04 -10.56
CA LYS A 222 -18.73 11.02 -12.03
C LYS A 222 -17.34 11.14 -12.67
N ASN A 223 -17.06 10.32 -13.66
CA ASN A 223 -15.77 10.26 -14.35
C ASN A 223 -14.58 9.80 -13.45
N LEU A 224 -14.82 8.94 -12.45
CA LEU A 224 -13.76 8.32 -11.64
C LEU A 224 -12.66 7.68 -12.51
N GLU A 225 -13.02 7.17 -13.69
CA GLU A 225 -12.08 6.60 -14.68
C GLU A 225 -10.91 7.54 -14.98
N LYS A 226 -11.19 8.84 -15.14
CA LYS A 226 -10.14 9.84 -15.34
C LYS A 226 -9.23 9.94 -14.10
N GLY A 227 -9.79 9.92 -12.91
CA GLY A 227 -9.01 9.90 -11.67
C GLY A 227 -8.10 8.67 -11.56
N MET A 228 -8.58 7.51 -11.97
CA MET A 228 -7.77 6.29 -11.98
C MET A 228 -6.63 6.35 -13.01
N LEU A 229 -6.86 6.95 -14.19
CA LEU A 229 -5.79 7.21 -15.16
C LEU A 229 -4.74 8.19 -14.62
N GLU A 230 -5.18 9.25 -13.93
CA GLU A 230 -4.25 10.18 -13.27
C GLU A 230 -3.47 9.52 -12.12
N ALA A 231 -4.04 8.56 -11.41
CA ALA A 231 -3.31 7.76 -10.42
C ALA A 231 -2.18 6.93 -11.06
N ILE A 232 -2.43 6.35 -12.24
CA ILE A 232 -1.39 5.67 -13.02
C ILE A 232 -0.34 6.67 -13.52
N ASN A 233 -0.76 7.86 -13.95
CA ASN A 233 0.15 8.93 -14.36
C ASN A 233 1.05 9.38 -13.18
N PHE A 234 0.52 9.48 -11.97
CA PHE A 234 1.32 9.75 -10.77
C PHE A 234 2.41 8.69 -10.56
N GLU A 235 2.08 7.41 -10.67
CA GLU A 235 3.05 6.32 -10.55
C GLU A 235 4.11 6.39 -11.66
N LEU A 236 3.73 6.67 -12.90
CA LEU A 236 4.68 6.84 -14.01
C LEU A 236 5.64 8.01 -13.78
N LEU A 237 5.16 9.13 -13.24
CA LEU A 237 6.00 10.27 -12.89
C LEU A 237 6.98 9.89 -11.77
N TRP A 238 6.52 9.15 -10.77
CA TRP A 238 7.35 8.62 -9.69
C TRP A 238 8.47 7.73 -10.21
N LEU A 239 8.16 6.76 -11.07
CA LEU A 239 9.16 5.87 -11.67
C LEU A 239 10.16 6.63 -12.53
N LYS A 240 9.71 7.64 -13.30
CA LYS A 240 10.60 8.50 -14.07
C LYS A 240 11.52 9.32 -13.16
N ASN A 241 10.99 9.82 -12.04
CA ASN A 241 11.80 10.58 -11.07
C ASN A 241 12.90 9.71 -10.45
N LYS A 242 12.56 8.48 -10.04
CA LYS A 242 13.53 7.49 -9.55
C LYS A 242 14.60 7.18 -10.60
N LYS A 243 14.17 6.85 -11.83
CA LYS A 243 15.09 6.57 -12.94
C LYS A 243 16.07 7.71 -13.18
N ASN A 244 15.62 8.96 -13.13
CA ASN A 244 16.49 10.12 -13.35
C ASN A 244 17.49 10.29 -12.20
N TYR A 245 17.06 10.11 -10.96
CA TYR A 245 17.93 10.20 -9.78
C TYR A 245 19.06 9.16 -9.85
N TYR A 246 18.73 7.89 -9.96
CA TYR A 246 19.73 6.82 -10.04
C TYR A 246 20.54 6.86 -11.34
N GLY A 247 19.92 7.27 -12.43
CA GLY A 247 20.60 7.43 -13.71
C GLY A 247 21.68 8.53 -13.70
N SER A 248 21.53 9.59 -12.90
CA SER A 248 22.55 10.61 -12.75
C SER A 248 23.76 10.09 -11.95
N ILE A 249 23.51 9.36 -10.86
CA ILE A 249 24.56 8.72 -10.06
C ILE A 249 25.35 7.72 -10.93
N PHE A 250 24.66 6.84 -11.63
CA PHE A 250 25.28 5.87 -12.52
C PHE A 250 26.19 6.52 -13.58
N LYS A 251 25.73 7.63 -14.20
CA LYS A 251 26.52 8.34 -15.22
C LYS A 251 27.78 9.00 -14.66
N GLU A 252 27.77 9.42 -13.41
CA GLU A 252 28.96 9.97 -12.76
C GLU A 252 29.96 8.87 -12.45
N ASP A 253 29.52 7.73 -11.96
CA ASP A 253 30.36 6.57 -11.72
C ASP A 253 30.98 6.07 -13.02
N ASP A 254 30.21 5.98 -14.10
CA ASP A 254 30.67 5.55 -15.41
C ASP A 254 31.77 6.47 -15.97
N LYS A 255 31.60 7.81 -15.84
CA LYS A 255 32.63 8.78 -16.20
C LYS A 255 33.90 8.60 -15.39
N ARG A 256 33.76 8.35 -14.08
CA ARG A 256 34.89 8.17 -13.20
C ARG A 256 35.65 6.87 -13.46
N ILE A 257 34.91 5.79 -13.69
CA ILE A 257 35.50 4.49 -14.10
C ILE A 257 36.30 4.68 -15.37
N LYS A 258 35.73 5.30 -16.39
CA LYS A 258 36.41 5.55 -17.67
C LYS A 258 37.67 6.39 -17.45
N MET A 259 37.57 7.49 -16.72
CA MET A 259 38.76 8.34 -16.42
C MET A 259 39.88 7.59 -15.70
N LEU A 260 39.55 6.72 -14.76
CA LEU A 260 40.54 5.92 -14.01
C LEU A 260 41.14 4.84 -14.92
N SER A 261 40.32 4.15 -15.72
CA SER A 261 40.77 3.12 -16.66
C SER A 261 41.72 3.72 -17.69
N ASP A 262 41.37 4.87 -18.28
CA ASP A 262 42.19 5.55 -19.27
C ASP A 262 43.50 6.06 -18.68
N ARG A 263 43.50 6.52 -17.41
CA ARG A 263 44.67 7.07 -16.73
C ARG A 263 45.67 6.03 -16.29
N TRP A 264 45.22 4.85 -15.90
CA TRP A 264 46.04 3.84 -15.26
C TRP A 264 46.16 2.55 -16.09
N GLU A 265 45.62 2.53 -17.32
CA GLU A 265 45.57 1.35 -18.20
C GLU A 265 45.01 0.08 -17.54
N VAL A 266 44.19 0.27 -16.51
CA VAL A 266 43.58 -0.84 -15.77
C VAL A 266 42.30 -1.27 -16.54
N LYS A 267 42.32 -2.49 -17.05
CA LYS A 267 41.14 -3.13 -17.61
C LYS A 267 40.41 -3.89 -16.50
N VAL A 268 39.20 -3.46 -16.19
CA VAL A 268 38.29 -4.16 -15.27
C VAL A 268 37.37 -5.08 -16.06
#